data_2071cbf1a5d84c6e7e2a1acff35d3974
#
_entry.id   2071cbf1a5d84c6e7e2a1acff35d3974
#
_cell.length_a   1.000
_cell.length_b   1.000
_cell.length_c   1.000
_cell.angle_alpha   90.00
_cell.angle_beta   90.00
_cell.angle_gamma   90.00
#
_symmetry.space_group_name_H-M   'P 1'
#
loop_
_entity.id
_entity.type
_entity.pdbx_description
1 polymer ?
#
loop_
_entity_poly.entity_id
_entity_poly.type
_entity_poly.pdbx_seq_one_letter_code
_entity_poly.pdbx_strand_id
1 'polypeptide(L)'
;VSGYLPTWRWWVEHSEDSTPLKGRYDFDQAYNGGNSLTFEGDLKANSSQNVMLYSTKIPVTETTKLSVSHKGGVGAAAWVAVATKEDYSEYVWKELTPNADWSTQTFDLGDLAGKTIYAVKMFFDHDADVKDYKFNLGQLSITSNQEKPAAPSEVTVKGKRLQNAQEAEAVLNFKGVADADYYEVYEKDGDNWRLLTGSSATTVYLPKVSRSASA
;
A
#
# COMPACT_ATOMS: atom_id res chain seq x y z
N VAL A 1 0.39 -3.00 -2.39
CA VAL A 1 1.40 -3.42 -1.41
C VAL A 1 1.12 -4.86 -1.06
N SER A 2 1.82 -5.77 -1.70
CA SER A 2 1.72 -7.20 -1.42
C SER A 2 2.55 -7.54 -0.17
N GLY A 3 1.91 -8.05 0.87
CA GLY A 3 2.56 -8.96 1.76
C GLY A 3 3.04 -8.48 3.12
N TYR A 4 2.72 -7.30 3.61
CA TYR A 4 3.03 -6.94 4.99
C TYR A 4 1.76 -6.89 5.82
N LEU A 5 1.76 -7.68 6.90
CA LEU A 5 0.78 -7.54 7.98
C LEU A 5 0.96 -6.15 8.59
N PRO A 6 -0.06 -5.29 8.62
CA PRO A 6 0.06 -4.03 9.33
C PRO A 6 0.34 -4.32 10.80
N THR A 7 1.29 -3.62 11.38
CA THR A 7 1.52 -3.62 12.82
C THR A 7 0.40 -2.80 13.45
N TRP A 8 -0.70 -3.44 13.79
CA TRP A 8 -1.83 -2.75 14.35
C TRP A 8 -1.56 -2.37 15.78
N ARG A 9 -1.73 -1.07 16.04
CA ARG A 9 -1.85 -0.56 17.40
C ARG A 9 -3.23 0.01 17.55
N TRP A 10 -3.98 -0.56 18.46
CA TRP A 10 -5.30 -0.07 18.87
C TRP A 10 -5.19 0.79 20.10
N TRP A 11 -5.95 1.87 20.14
CA TRP A 11 -6.25 2.59 21.36
C TRP A 11 -7.66 3.15 21.28
N VAL A 12 -8.35 3.17 22.42
CA VAL A 12 -9.70 3.69 22.57
C VAL A 12 -9.63 4.95 23.41
N GLU A 13 -10.30 5.98 22.95
CA GLU A 13 -10.42 7.26 23.64
C GLU A 13 -11.82 7.40 24.21
N HIS A 14 -11.93 8.04 25.38
CA HIS A 14 -13.15 8.58 25.98
C HIS A 14 -14.17 7.64 26.61
N SER A 15 -13.99 6.32 26.63
CA SER A 15 -14.90 5.43 27.35
C SER A 15 -14.14 4.29 28.03
N GLU A 16 -14.30 4.17 29.35
CA GLU A 16 -13.70 3.09 30.14
C GLU A 16 -14.29 1.71 29.79
N ASP A 17 -15.53 1.68 29.31
CA ASP A 17 -16.26 0.45 28.95
C ASP A 17 -16.12 0.04 27.48
N SER A 18 -15.33 0.78 26.70
CA SER A 18 -15.16 0.50 25.27
C SER A 18 -14.18 -0.65 25.03
N THR A 19 -14.60 -1.58 24.20
CA THR A 19 -13.74 -2.65 23.69
C THR A 19 -13.27 -2.31 22.26
N PRO A 20 -11.98 -2.46 21.93
CA PRO A 20 -11.50 -2.26 20.57
C PRO A 20 -12.25 -3.14 19.57
N LEU A 21 -12.54 -2.58 18.39
CA LEU A 21 -13.02 -3.37 17.26
C LEU A 21 -12.04 -4.50 16.96
N LYS A 22 -12.56 -5.66 16.63
CA LYS A 22 -11.73 -6.79 16.22
C LYS A 22 -11.24 -6.57 14.78
N GLY A 23 -9.93 -6.55 14.59
CA GLY A 23 -9.32 -6.55 13.27
C GLY A 23 -9.02 -7.97 12.81
N ARG A 24 -9.37 -8.32 11.57
CA ARG A 24 -9.04 -9.61 10.96
C ARG A 24 -8.98 -9.53 9.44
N TYR A 25 -8.29 -10.47 8.81
CA TYR A 25 -8.46 -10.69 7.37
C TYR A 25 -9.79 -11.39 7.09
N ASP A 26 -10.51 -10.88 6.11
CA ASP A 26 -11.77 -11.40 5.64
C ASP A 26 -11.61 -11.88 4.19
N PHE A 27 -11.71 -13.19 4.01
CA PHE A 27 -11.60 -13.84 2.70
C PHE A 27 -12.95 -13.96 2.00
N ASP A 28 -14.05 -13.84 2.76
CA ASP A 28 -15.41 -13.87 2.22
C ASP A 28 -15.82 -12.52 1.64
N GLN A 29 -15.25 -11.42 2.17
CA GLN A 29 -15.42 -10.08 1.66
C GLN A 29 -14.16 -9.65 0.90
N ALA A 30 -13.84 -10.39 -0.15
CA ALA A 30 -12.66 -10.13 -0.96
C ALA A 30 -12.82 -8.83 -1.78
N TYR A 31 -11.76 -8.05 -1.85
CA TYR A 31 -11.62 -6.95 -2.79
C TYR A 31 -10.71 -7.40 -3.95
N ASN A 32 -11.18 -7.27 -5.19
CA ASN A 32 -10.45 -7.68 -6.40
C ASN A 32 -9.88 -9.11 -6.34
N GLY A 33 -10.66 -10.05 -5.77
CA GLY A 33 -10.28 -11.47 -5.72
C GLY A 33 -9.25 -11.85 -4.65
N GLY A 34 -8.87 -10.90 -3.81
CA GLY A 34 -7.95 -11.13 -2.69
C GLY A 34 -8.66 -11.32 -1.35
N ASN A 35 -8.30 -10.53 -0.38
CA ASN A 35 -8.96 -10.42 0.93
C ASN A 35 -9.23 -8.94 1.25
N SER A 36 -9.90 -8.69 2.36
CA SER A 36 -10.00 -7.37 2.97
C SER A 36 -9.54 -7.42 4.43
N LEU A 37 -9.26 -6.25 4.99
CA LEU A 37 -9.06 -6.07 6.41
C LEU A 37 -10.37 -5.61 7.02
N THR A 38 -10.97 -6.43 7.88
CA THR A 38 -12.24 -6.12 8.54
C THR A 38 -11.99 -5.57 9.93
N PHE A 39 -12.74 -4.54 10.28
CA PHE A 39 -12.89 -4.01 11.64
C PHE A 39 -14.35 -4.21 12.06
N GLU A 40 -14.58 -5.01 13.09
CA GLU A 40 -15.94 -5.39 13.50
C GLU A 40 -16.11 -5.45 15.01
N GLY A 41 -17.30 -5.14 15.49
CA GLY A 41 -17.67 -5.21 16.91
C GLY A 41 -18.68 -4.16 17.31
N ASP A 42 -18.92 -4.05 18.60
CA ASP A 42 -19.80 -3.03 19.18
C ASP A 42 -19.01 -1.76 19.50
N LEU A 43 -19.57 -0.63 19.18
CA LEU A 43 -19.03 0.67 19.53
C LEU A 43 -19.90 1.32 20.62
N LYS A 44 -19.25 1.87 21.65
CA LYS A 44 -19.90 2.58 22.76
C LYS A 44 -20.00 4.08 22.46
N ALA A 45 -21.15 4.64 22.83
CA ALA A 45 -21.41 6.08 22.68
C ALA A 45 -20.27 6.95 23.25
N ASN A 46 -20.01 8.06 22.59
CA ASN A 46 -18.99 9.03 22.98
C ASN A 46 -17.57 8.42 23.14
N SER A 47 -17.28 7.42 22.35
CA SER A 47 -15.93 6.84 22.28
C SER A 47 -15.41 6.91 20.84
N SER A 48 -14.12 6.92 20.71
CA SER A 48 -13.44 6.83 19.41
C SER A 48 -12.35 5.76 19.45
N GLN A 49 -12.06 5.20 18.30
CA GLN A 49 -11.03 4.17 18.18
C GLN A 49 -10.04 4.51 17.11
N ASN A 50 -8.78 4.39 17.43
CA ASN A 50 -7.66 4.63 16.52
C ASN A 50 -6.95 3.31 16.21
N VAL A 51 -6.62 3.12 14.95
CA VAL A 51 -5.85 1.98 14.47
C VAL A 51 -4.68 2.47 13.65
N MET A 52 -3.48 2.30 14.12
CA MET A 52 -2.27 2.52 13.33
C MET A 52 -2.14 1.37 12.33
N LEU A 53 -2.20 1.67 11.04
CA LEU A 53 -2.03 0.68 9.99
C LEU A 53 -0.56 0.51 9.61
N TYR A 54 0.11 1.60 9.23
CA TYR A 54 1.47 1.58 8.71
C TYR A 54 2.28 2.73 9.26
N SER A 55 3.55 2.45 9.55
CA SER A 55 4.61 3.46 9.59
C SER A 55 5.32 3.44 8.23
N THR A 56 5.65 4.61 7.70
CA THR A 56 6.22 4.75 6.35
C THR A 56 7.09 5.99 6.25
N LYS A 57 7.62 6.27 5.06
CA LYS A 57 8.32 7.52 4.76
C LYS A 57 8.10 7.82 3.27
N ILE A 58 6.99 8.47 2.96
CA ILE A 58 6.59 8.76 1.58
C ILE A 58 6.64 10.27 1.36
N PRO A 59 7.50 10.78 0.46
CA PRO A 59 7.49 12.19 0.08
C PRO A 59 6.20 12.54 -0.64
N VAL A 60 5.65 13.72 -0.35
CA VAL A 60 4.43 14.24 -0.97
C VAL A 60 4.80 15.24 -2.06
N THR A 61 4.17 15.07 -3.22
CA THR A 61 4.26 15.99 -4.36
C THR A 61 2.90 16.63 -4.62
N GLU A 62 2.84 17.64 -5.49
CA GLU A 62 1.60 18.29 -5.90
C GLU A 62 0.57 17.33 -6.53
N THR A 63 1.02 16.16 -7.00
CA THR A 63 0.17 15.15 -7.64
C THR A 63 -0.15 13.97 -6.74
N THR A 64 0.28 14.00 -5.47
CA THR A 64 0.07 12.90 -4.54
C THR A 64 -1.41 12.72 -4.21
N LYS A 65 -1.88 11.49 -4.31
CA LYS A 65 -3.25 11.09 -3.99
C LYS A 65 -3.26 9.91 -3.04
N LEU A 66 -4.22 9.93 -2.12
CA LEU A 66 -4.56 8.82 -1.25
C LEU A 66 -5.87 8.20 -1.75
N SER A 67 -5.86 6.93 -2.10
CA SER A 67 -7.06 6.19 -2.50
C SER A 67 -7.35 5.09 -1.51
N VAL A 68 -8.61 4.98 -1.10
CA VAL A 68 -9.10 3.99 -0.14
C VAL A 68 -10.29 3.26 -0.73
N SER A 69 -10.16 1.96 -0.93
CA SER A 69 -11.27 1.09 -1.33
C SER A 69 -11.84 0.41 -0.09
N HIS A 70 -13.11 0.63 0.18
CA HIS A 70 -13.77 0.18 1.40
C HIS A 70 -15.23 -0.20 1.17
N LYS A 71 -15.80 -0.86 2.18
CA LYS A 71 -17.21 -1.29 2.23
C LYS A 71 -17.68 -1.28 3.68
N GLY A 72 -18.95 -0.98 3.94
CA GLY A 72 -19.53 -0.91 5.26
C GLY A 72 -19.38 0.46 5.90
N GLY A 73 -19.24 0.50 7.22
CA GLY A 73 -19.05 1.75 7.98
C GLY A 73 -20.34 2.46 8.37
N VAL A 74 -21.50 1.79 8.27
CA VAL A 74 -22.78 2.38 8.65
C VAL A 74 -22.89 2.49 10.18
N GLY A 75 -23.28 3.65 10.67
CA GLY A 75 -23.54 3.91 12.10
C GLY A 75 -22.39 4.61 12.84
N ALA A 76 -21.20 4.69 12.25
CA ALA A 76 -20.10 5.46 12.81
C ALA A 76 -19.31 6.13 11.69
N ALA A 77 -18.72 7.29 11.96
CA ALA A 77 -17.81 7.93 11.02
C ALA A 77 -16.49 7.15 10.96
N ALA A 78 -16.07 6.80 9.76
CA ALA A 78 -14.77 6.21 9.50
C ALA A 78 -13.87 7.23 8.81
N TRP A 79 -12.65 7.34 9.28
CA TRP A 79 -11.65 8.27 8.77
C TRP A 79 -10.36 7.54 8.43
N VAL A 80 -9.70 7.98 7.38
CA VAL A 80 -8.28 7.66 7.15
C VAL A 80 -7.45 8.91 7.42
N ALA A 81 -6.31 8.75 8.05
CA ALA A 81 -5.41 9.86 8.36
C ALA A 81 -3.97 9.55 8.01
N VAL A 82 -3.25 10.57 7.55
CA VAL A 82 -1.82 10.49 7.28
C VAL A 82 -1.07 11.41 8.24
N ALA A 83 -0.03 10.89 8.90
CA ALA A 83 0.86 11.69 9.74
C ALA A 83 1.86 12.45 8.88
N THR A 84 1.99 13.75 9.10
CA THR A 84 2.93 14.63 8.37
C THR A 84 4.18 14.99 9.16
N LYS A 85 4.28 14.49 10.41
CA LYS A 85 5.47 14.60 11.26
C LYS A 85 5.94 13.23 11.72
N GLU A 86 7.24 13.08 11.88
CA GLU A 86 7.89 11.82 12.27
C GLU A 86 7.50 11.35 13.68
N ASP A 87 7.18 12.28 14.58
CA ASP A 87 6.68 12.01 15.92
C ASP A 87 5.17 11.73 15.98
N TYR A 88 4.49 11.71 14.81
CA TYR A 88 3.05 11.50 14.68
C TYR A 88 2.18 12.54 15.40
N SER A 89 2.71 13.74 15.64
CA SER A 89 1.99 14.82 16.35
C SER A 89 1.02 15.60 15.46
N GLU A 90 1.06 15.42 14.14
CA GLU A 90 0.21 16.12 13.18
C GLU A 90 -0.38 15.14 12.16
N TYR A 91 -1.71 15.15 12.04
CA TYR A 91 -2.44 14.31 11.08
C TYR A 91 -3.31 15.14 10.15
N VAL A 92 -3.40 14.70 8.91
CA VAL A 92 -4.41 15.16 7.94
C VAL A 92 -5.46 14.07 7.80
N TRP A 93 -6.71 14.44 8.06
CA TRP A 93 -7.86 13.54 8.16
C TRP A 93 -8.71 13.61 6.90
N LYS A 94 -9.18 12.44 6.46
CA LYS A 94 -10.10 12.30 5.32
C LYS A 94 -11.23 11.36 5.72
N GLU A 95 -12.45 11.87 5.72
CA GLU A 95 -13.64 11.10 6.05
C GLU A 95 -14.02 10.16 4.91
N LEU A 96 -14.42 8.94 5.26
CA LEU A 96 -14.88 7.92 4.33
C LEU A 96 -16.41 7.85 4.38
N THR A 97 -17.06 7.96 3.24
CA THR A 97 -18.51 7.84 3.14
C THR A 97 -18.92 6.38 3.26
N PRO A 98 -19.79 6.00 4.22
CA PRO A 98 -20.29 4.64 4.33
C PRO A 98 -20.92 4.15 3.03
N ASN A 99 -20.65 2.89 2.66
CA ASN A 99 -21.22 2.28 1.46
C ASN A 99 -21.50 0.78 1.67
N ALA A 100 -22.68 0.32 1.26
CA ALA A 100 -23.06 -1.08 1.36
C ALA A 100 -22.24 -2.00 0.43
N ASP A 101 -21.77 -1.45 -0.68
CA ASP A 101 -20.93 -2.13 -1.66
C ASP A 101 -19.50 -1.57 -1.67
N TRP A 102 -18.60 -2.26 -2.34
CA TRP A 102 -17.23 -1.77 -2.53
C TRP A 102 -17.22 -0.44 -3.29
N SER A 103 -16.57 0.54 -2.69
CA SER A 103 -16.35 1.86 -3.29
C SER A 103 -14.91 2.31 -3.08
N THR A 104 -14.41 3.14 -3.97
CA THR A 104 -13.09 3.76 -3.84
C THR A 104 -13.25 5.27 -3.74
N GLN A 105 -12.73 5.83 -2.65
CA GLN A 105 -12.61 7.28 -2.50
C GLN A 105 -11.15 7.69 -2.68
N THR A 106 -10.95 8.76 -3.45
CA THR A 106 -9.62 9.30 -3.73
C THR A 106 -9.56 10.74 -3.24
N PHE A 107 -8.54 11.01 -2.43
CA PHE A 107 -8.28 12.32 -1.84
C PHE A 107 -7.00 12.90 -2.43
N ASP A 108 -7.05 14.15 -2.82
CA ASP A 108 -5.88 14.91 -3.21
C ASP A 108 -5.09 15.29 -1.94
N LEU A 109 -3.78 15.10 -1.97
CA LEU A 109 -2.84 15.49 -0.94
C LEU A 109 -1.83 16.53 -1.45
N GLY A 110 -2.04 17.10 -2.62
CA GLY A 110 -1.15 18.08 -3.23
C GLY A 110 -0.85 19.30 -2.36
N ASP A 111 -1.80 19.70 -1.53
CA ASP A 111 -1.62 20.79 -0.54
C ASP A 111 -0.53 20.48 0.51
N LEU A 112 -0.11 19.24 0.61
CA LEU A 112 0.96 18.79 1.51
C LEU A 112 2.31 18.65 0.78
N ALA A 113 2.42 19.11 -0.47
CA ALA A 113 3.65 19.01 -1.26
C ALA A 113 4.87 19.54 -0.48
N GLY A 114 5.97 18.81 -0.56
CA GLY A 114 7.18 19.08 0.20
C GLY A 114 7.20 18.50 1.63
N LYS A 115 6.08 17.99 2.14
CA LYS A 115 6.03 17.22 3.40
C LYS A 115 6.33 15.74 3.12
N THR A 116 6.45 14.97 4.19
CA THR A 116 6.60 13.51 4.17
C THR A 116 5.47 12.88 4.95
N ILE A 117 4.89 11.79 4.45
CA ILE A 117 3.93 10.96 5.18
C ILE A 117 4.71 9.92 5.97
N TYR A 118 4.55 9.92 7.29
CA TYR A 118 5.25 9.04 8.22
C TYR A 118 4.40 7.89 8.74
N ALA A 119 3.08 8.04 8.72
CA ALA A 119 2.16 6.97 9.11
C ALA A 119 0.81 7.12 8.44
N VAL A 120 0.08 6.01 8.39
CA VAL A 120 -1.33 5.96 8.01
C VAL A 120 -2.10 5.27 9.09
N LYS A 121 -3.23 5.84 9.51
CA LYS A 121 -4.14 5.26 10.49
C LYS A 121 -5.59 5.33 10.05
N MET A 122 -6.42 4.46 10.64
CA MET A 122 -7.87 4.58 10.65
C MET A 122 -8.36 5.14 11.98
N PHE A 123 -9.49 5.81 11.92
CA PHE A 123 -10.16 6.34 13.09
C PHE A 123 -11.67 6.11 12.91
N PHE A 124 -12.32 5.69 13.99
CA PHE A 124 -13.75 5.46 14.03
C PHE A 124 -14.34 6.29 15.16
N ASP A 125 -15.33 7.12 14.84
CA ASP A 125 -15.95 8.08 15.76
C ASP A 125 -17.48 7.96 15.71
N HIS A 126 -18.14 8.08 16.89
CA HIS A 126 -19.57 7.91 17.00
C HIS A 126 -20.13 8.50 18.32
N ASP A 127 -21.32 9.09 18.23
CA ASP A 127 -22.00 9.73 19.35
C ASP A 127 -22.98 8.81 20.07
N ALA A 128 -23.33 7.67 19.48
CA ALA A 128 -24.31 6.71 20.00
C ALA A 128 -23.73 5.28 20.00
N ASP A 129 -24.33 4.41 20.80
CA ASP A 129 -24.00 2.98 20.74
C ASP A 129 -24.31 2.42 19.34
N VAL A 130 -23.34 1.73 18.74
CA VAL A 130 -23.52 1.02 17.48
C VAL A 130 -23.27 -0.45 17.70
N LYS A 131 -24.25 -1.28 17.36
CA LYS A 131 -24.17 -2.73 17.45
C LYS A 131 -23.73 -3.31 16.12
N ASP A 132 -22.94 -4.38 16.18
CA ASP A 132 -22.49 -5.14 15.01
C ASP A 132 -21.86 -4.26 13.92
N TYR A 133 -21.13 -3.21 14.33
CA TYR A 133 -20.42 -2.37 13.40
C TYR A 133 -19.46 -3.18 12.56
N LYS A 134 -19.43 -2.92 11.27
CA LYS A 134 -18.52 -3.58 10.34
C LYS A 134 -18.00 -2.61 9.27
N PHE A 135 -16.68 -2.60 9.13
CA PHE A 135 -15.98 -1.86 8.10
C PHE A 135 -14.92 -2.77 7.46
N ASN A 136 -14.92 -2.83 6.14
CA ASN A 136 -13.94 -3.60 5.37
C ASN A 136 -13.04 -2.64 4.59
N LEU A 137 -11.75 -2.73 4.80
CA LEU A 137 -10.71 -2.04 4.02
C LEU A 137 -10.17 -3.02 2.97
N GLY A 138 -10.41 -2.75 1.69
CA GLY A 138 -9.97 -3.60 0.58
C GLY A 138 -8.59 -3.23 0.07
N GLN A 139 -8.37 -1.94 -0.16
CA GLN A 139 -7.10 -1.41 -0.63
C GLN A 139 -6.88 -0.01 -0.11
N LEU A 140 -5.62 0.28 0.22
CA LEU A 140 -5.15 1.63 0.48
C LEU A 140 -3.92 1.87 -0.38
N SER A 141 -3.89 2.97 -1.12
CA SER A 141 -2.75 3.33 -1.96
C SER A 141 -2.45 4.82 -1.86
N ILE A 142 -1.16 5.13 -1.84
CA ILE A 142 -0.66 6.51 -1.98
C ILE A 142 0.14 6.53 -3.28
N THR A 143 -0.26 7.37 -4.21
CA THR A 143 0.35 7.47 -5.54
C THR A 143 0.72 8.91 -5.82
N SER A 144 1.83 9.12 -6.53
CA SER A 144 2.24 10.42 -7.07
C SER A 144 2.60 10.24 -8.53
N ASN A 145 2.20 11.18 -9.36
CA ASN A 145 2.73 11.26 -10.71
C ASN A 145 4.16 11.83 -10.61
N GLN A 146 5.10 11.03 -10.19
CA GLN A 146 6.49 11.34 -10.39
C GLN A 146 6.78 11.11 -11.88
N GLU A 147 7.55 11.98 -12.49
CA GLU A 147 8.13 11.63 -13.78
C GLU A 147 8.85 10.30 -13.59
N LYS A 148 8.45 9.32 -14.38
CA LYS A 148 9.09 8.01 -14.34
C LYS A 148 10.58 8.26 -14.60
N PRO A 149 11.48 7.78 -13.73
CA PRO A 149 12.91 7.93 -13.99
C PRO A 149 13.24 7.48 -15.41
N ALA A 150 14.20 8.12 -16.05
CA ALA A 150 14.63 7.70 -17.37
C ALA A 150 14.99 6.22 -17.36
N ALA A 151 14.83 5.55 -18.48
CA ALA A 151 15.23 4.15 -18.58
C ALA A 151 16.74 4.02 -18.31
N PRO A 152 17.18 2.96 -17.59
CA PRO A 152 18.61 2.68 -17.47
C PRO A 152 19.28 2.58 -18.84
N SER A 153 20.51 3.05 -18.92
CA SER A 153 21.35 2.98 -20.14
C SER A 153 22.49 1.97 -19.96
N GLU A 154 23.22 1.72 -21.05
CA GLU A 154 24.36 0.80 -21.03
C GLU A 154 24.00 -0.60 -20.49
N VAL A 155 22.80 -1.07 -20.84
CA VAL A 155 22.30 -2.38 -20.40
C VAL A 155 23.08 -3.49 -21.09
N THR A 156 23.68 -4.37 -20.31
CA THR A 156 24.41 -5.53 -20.81
C THR A 156 24.00 -6.79 -20.08
N VAL A 157 23.79 -7.87 -20.82
CA VAL A 157 23.49 -9.19 -20.28
C VAL A 157 24.64 -10.13 -20.60
N LYS A 158 25.22 -10.76 -19.59
CA LYS A 158 26.27 -11.79 -19.76
C LYS A 158 25.74 -13.12 -19.25
N GLY A 159 25.64 -14.09 -20.17
CA GLY A 159 25.36 -15.49 -19.81
C GLY A 159 26.50 -16.05 -18.94
N LYS A 160 26.16 -16.74 -17.87
CA LYS A 160 27.14 -17.40 -17.00
C LYS A 160 27.20 -18.91 -17.22
N ARG A 161 26.06 -19.56 -17.24
CA ARG A 161 25.99 -21.01 -17.35
C ARG A 161 24.69 -21.40 -18.02
N LEU A 162 24.78 -22.40 -18.92
CA LEU A 162 23.59 -23.07 -19.44
C LEU A 162 23.07 -24.02 -18.38
N GLN A 163 21.77 -23.92 -18.05
CA GLN A 163 21.12 -24.88 -17.18
C GLN A 163 20.54 -26.04 -17.99
N ASN A 164 19.97 -25.74 -19.16
CA ASN A 164 19.43 -26.70 -20.11
C ASN A 164 19.33 -26.05 -21.50
N ALA A 165 18.64 -26.69 -22.44
CA ALA A 165 18.50 -26.19 -23.81
C ALA A 165 17.71 -24.86 -23.89
N GLN A 166 16.85 -24.58 -22.92
CA GLN A 166 15.93 -23.45 -22.91
C GLN A 166 16.31 -22.37 -21.90
N GLU A 167 17.10 -22.69 -20.87
CA GLU A 167 17.36 -21.81 -19.74
C GLU A 167 18.84 -21.62 -19.46
N ALA A 168 19.19 -20.43 -18.99
CA ALA A 168 20.54 -20.07 -18.62
C ALA A 168 20.56 -19.19 -17.36
N GLU A 169 21.70 -19.16 -16.70
CA GLU A 169 22.03 -18.13 -15.71
C GLU A 169 22.62 -16.92 -16.44
N ALA A 170 22.29 -15.73 -15.97
CA ALA A 170 22.83 -14.49 -16.53
C ALA A 170 23.16 -13.48 -15.43
N VAL A 171 23.99 -12.51 -15.77
CA VAL A 171 24.22 -11.29 -15.01
C VAL A 171 23.83 -10.12 -15.87
N LEU A 172 22.91 -9.32 -15.37
CA LEU A 172 22.50 -8.04 -15.95
C LEU A 172 23.32 -6.93 -15.29
N ASN A 173 23.91 -6.06 -16.10
CA ASN A 173 24.56 -4.84 -15.64
C ASN A 173 23.96 -3.66 -16.42
N PHE A 174 23.77 -2.55 -15.74
CA PHE A 174 23.28 -1.32 -16.36
C PHE A 174 23.82 -0.09 -15.62
N LYS A 175 23.78 1.06 -16.28
CA LYS A 175 24.07 2.31 -15.63
C LYS A 175 22.84 2.78 -14.88
N GLY A 176 22.99 3.01 -13.58
CA GLY A 176 21.94 3.52 -12.72
C GLY A 176 21.45 4.91 -13.15
N VAL A 177 20.24 5.22 -12.78
CA VAL A 177 19.59 6.51 -13.04
C VAL A 177 19.58 7.31 -11.74
N ALA A 178 19.86 8.60 -11.81
CA ALA A 178 19.71 9.50 -10.66
C ALA A 178 18.24 9.44 -10.16
N ASP A 179 18.07 9.49 -8.86
CA ASP A 179 16.75 9.46 -8.19
C ASP A 179 15.95 8.15 -8.37
N ALA A 180 16.58 7.09 -8.87
CA ALA A 180 16.00 5.75 -8.88
C ALA A 180 16.52 4.93 -7.69
N ASP A 181 15.65 4.60 -6.77
CA ASP A 181 15.98 3.77 -5.60
C ASP A 181 15.85 2.27 -5.87
N TYR A 182 15.14 1.92 -6.95
CA TYR A 182 14.74 0.56 -7.23
C TYR A 182 14.51 0.33 -8.73
N TYR A 183 14.86 -0.87 -9.20
CA TYR A 183 14.70 -1.31 -10.57
C TYR A 183 13.92 -2.62 -10.60
N GLU A 184 13.05 -2.75 -11.58
CA GLU A 184 12.37 -4.01 -11.89
C GLU A 184 12.98 -4.59 -13.18
N VAL A 185 13.30 -5.86 -13.15
CA VAL A 185 13.85 -6.59 -14.29
C VAL A 185 12.79 -7.49 -14.87
N TYR A 186 12.47 -7.26 -16.13
CA TYR A 186 11.49 -8.04 -16.88
C TYR A 186 12.18 -8.80 -18.01
N GLU A 187 11.65 -9.96 -18.32
CA GLU A 187 11.98 -10.74 -19.52
C GLU A 187 10.83 -10.61 -20.51
N LYS A 188 11.17 -10.36 -21.77
CA LYS A 188 10.20 -10.33 -22.85
C LYS A 188 9.97 -11.74 -23.39
N ASP A 189 8.71 -12.19 -23.38
CA ASP A 189 8.27 -13.47 -23.94
C ASP A 189 7.16 -13.20 -24.97
N GLY A 190 7.52 -13.17 -26.24
CA GLY A 190 6.63 -12.74 -27.30
C GLY A 190 6.20 -11.28 -27.11
N ASP A 191 4.89 -11.04 -26.99
CA ASP A 191 4.31 -9.71 -26.74
C ASP A 191 4.12 -9.41 -25.24
N ASN A 192 4.45 -10.35 -24.36
CA ASN A 192 4.26 -10.21 -22.92
C ASN A 192 5.59 -9.91 -22.20
N TRP A 193 5.48 -9.24 -21.05
CA TRP A 193 6.59 -9.00 -20.14
C TRP A 193 6.38 -9.76 -18.85
N ARG A 194 7.36 -10.56 -18.45
CA ARG A 194 7.36 -11.32 -17.21
C ARG A 194 8.35 -10.72 -16.24
N LEU A 195 7.90 -10.32 -15.05
CA LEU A 195 8.77 -9.85 -13.98
C LEU A 195 9.67 -11.00 -13.52
N LEU A 196 10.98 -10.80 -13.56
CA LEU A 196 11.98 -11.75 -13.05
C LEU A 196 12.36 -11.44 -11.61
N THR A 197 12.69 -10.19 -11.33
CA THR A 197 13.12 -9.75 -9.99
C THR A 197 13.10 -8.25 -9.87
N GLY A 198 13.26 -7.77 -8.63
CA GLY A 198 13.54 -6.38 -8.32
C GLY A 198 14.91 -6.23 -7.65
N SER A 199 15.55 -5.08 -7.80
CA SER A 199 16.87 -4.81 -7.24
C SER A 199 17.10 -3.32 -7.02
N SER A 200 17.78 -2.96 -5.94
CA SER A 200 18.38 -1.64 -5.75
C SER A 200 19.79 -1.53 -6.32
N ALA A 201 20.38 -2.65 -6.77
CA ALA A 201 21.70 -2.70 -7.36
C ALA A 201 21.65 -2.66 -8.89
N THR A 202 22.70 -2.12 -9.50
CA THR A 202 22.87 -2.03 -10.97
C THR A 202 23.56 -3.24 -11.59
N THR A 203 23.88 -4.23 -10.76
CA THR A 203 24.35 -5.56 -11.16
C THR A 203 23.42 -6.58 -10.55
N VAL A 204 22.70 -7.32 -11.39
CA VAL A 204 21.65 -8.24 -10.96
C VAL A 204 21.97 -9.65 -11.48
N TYR A 205 22.03 -10.62 -10.56
CA TYR A 205 22.13 -12.01 -10.91
C TYR A 205 20.74 -12.59 -11.20
N LEU A 206 20.63 -13.22 -12.37
CA LEU A 206 19.40 -13.86 -12.83
C LEU A 206 19.63 -15.37 -12.89
N PRO A 207 19.11 -16.13 -11.92
CA PRO A 207 19.37 -17.56 -11.85
C PRO A 207 18.68 -18.36 -12.96
N LYS A 208 17.67 -17.76 -13.59
CA LYS A 208 16.88 -18.41 -14.63
C LYS A 208 16.35 -17.39 -15.64
N VAL A 209 16.86 -17.44 -16.84
CA VAL A 209 16.40 -16.64 -17.98
C VAL A 209 16.21 -17.54 -19.19
N SER A 210 15.28 -17.17 -20.07
CA SER A 210 15.07 -17.85 -21.34
C SER A 210 16.21 -17.58 -22.29
N ARG A 211 16.70 -18.59 -23.00
CA ARG A 211 17.78 -18.43 -23.99
C ARG A 211 17.35 -17.68 -25.24
N SER A 212 16.07 -17.62 -25.49
CA SER A 212 15.48 -16.90 -26.64
C SER A 212 15.02 -15.50 -26.31
N ALA A 213 15.09 -15.07 -25.04
CA ALA A 213 14.66 -13.75 -24.63
C ALA A 213 15.67 -12.66 -25.05
N SER A 214 15.14 -11.54 -25.49
CA SER A 214 15.89 -10.28 -25.61
C SER A 214 15.73 -9.48 -24.31
N ALA A 215 16.79 -8.85 -23.87
CA ALA A 215 16.78 -7.93 -22.75
C ALA A 215 16.25 -6.55 -23.18
#